data_00af61530dc5317597aac11fa2d66973
#
_entry.id   00af61530dc5317597aac11fa2d66973
#
_cell.length_a   1.000
_cell.length_b   1.000
_cell.length_c   1.000
_cell.angle_alpha   90.00
_cell.angle_beta   90.00
_cell.angle_gamma   90.00
#
_symmetry.space_group_name_H-M   'P 1'
#
loop_
_entity.id
_entity.type
_entity.pdbx_description
1 polymer ?
#
loop_
_entity_poly.entity_id
_entity_poly.type
_entity_poly.pdbx_seq_one_letter_code
_entity_poly.pdbx_strand_id
1 'polypeptide(L)'
;LSPHYYCMKCHYNDFDSPEVKAYSGRAGCDMPDKYCPVCGELLKKDGFDIPFETFLGFKGDKEPDIDLNFSGEYQSKAHKYTEVIFGAGQTFRAGTIATLADKTAFGYVKNYYEERGNKKRTCEINRIVTGCTGIRRSTGQHPGGIIVLPLGEEINSFTPVQHPANDMTTDTVTTHFDYHSIDHNLLKLDILGHDD
;
A
#
# COMPACT_ATOMS: atom_id res chain seq x y z
N LEU A 1 -7.43 -7.79 15.36
CA LEU A 1 -8.73 -7.21 15.71
C LEU A 1 -8.87 -7.11 17.22
N SER A 2 -9.58 -6.11 17.70
CA SER A 2 -9.96 -5.98 19.12
C SER A 2 -10.80 -7.16 19.59
N PRO A 3 -10.88 -7.42 20.91
CA PRO A 3 -11.73 -8.47 21.46
C PRO A 3 -13.17 -8.36 20.93
N HIS A 4 -13.73 -9.48 20.51
CA HIS A 4 -15.07 -9.52 19.92
C HIS A 4 -15.69 -10.91 20.00
N TYR A 5 -17.02 -10.93 19.87
CA TYR A 5 -17.77 -12.14 19.59
C TYR A 5 -18.11 -12.23 18.11
N TYR A 6 -18.18 -13.43 17.57
CA TYR A 6 -18.69 -13.66 16.22
C TYR A 6 -19.41 -15.00 16.11
N CYS A 7 -20.41 -15.04 15.23
CA CYS A 7 -21.19 -16.24 14.95
C CYS A 7 -20.78 -16.86 13.62
N MET A 8 -20.35 -18.10 13.65
CA MET A 8 -19.99 -18.84 12.43
C MET A 8 -21.17 -19.15 11.52
N LYS A 9 -22.40 -19.13 12.06
CA LYS A 9 -23.61 -19.53 11.33
C LYS A 9 -24.31 -18.36 10.63
N CYS A 10 -24.49 -17.24 11.32
CA CYS A 10 -25.23 -16.09 10.80
C CYS A 10 -24.36 -14.84 10.61
N HIS A 11 -23.05 -14.93 10.86
CA HIS A 11 -22.08 -13.86 10.71
C HIS A 11 -22.36 -12.64 11.62
N TYR A 12 -23.22 -12.78 12.64
CA TYR A 12 -23.34 -11.77 13.68
C TYR A 12 -21.99 -11.53 14.35
N ASN A 13 -21.65 -10.28 14.61
CA ASN A 13 -20.48 -9.90 15.37
C ASN A 13 -20.81 -8.80 16.37
N ASP A 14 -20.01 -8.71 17.44
CA ASP A 14 -20.18 -7.75 18.52
C ASP A 14 -18.79 -7.27 18.96
N PHE A 15 -18.46 -6.02 18.63
CA PHE A 15 -17.25 -5.33 19.02
C PHE A 15 -17.51 -4.24 20.06
N ASP A 16 -18.76 -3.84 20.25
CA ASP A 16 -19.12 -2.57 20.87
C ASP A 16 -19.91 -2.68 22.16
N SER A 17 -20.42 -3.87 22.49
CA SER A 17 -21.17 -4.05 23.72
C SER A 17 -20.32 -3.69 24.95
N PRO A 18 -20.95 -3.21 26.04
CA PRO A 18 -20.22 -2.91 27.29
C PRO A 18 -19.44 -4.10 27.82
N GLU A 19 -19.96 -5.31 27.59
CA GLU A 19 -19.33 -6.58 27.97
C GLU A 19 -18.00 -6.80 27.23
N VAL A 20 -17.97 -6.55 25.91
CA VAL A 20 -16.76 -6.63 25.09
C VAL A 20 -15.77 -5.53 25.47
N LYS A 21 -16.26 -4.30 25.63
CA LYS A 21 -15.40 -3.15 26.02
C LYS A 21 -14.73 -3.32 27.39
N ALA A 22 -15.31 -4.09 28.28
CA ALA A 22 -14.69 -4.43 29.57
C ALA A 22 -13.42 -5.28 29.41
N TYR A 23 -13.22 -5.91 28.25
CA TYR A 23 -12.04 -6.70 27.91
C TYR A 23 -11.02 -5.94 27.05
N SER A 24 -11.17 -4.64 26.88
CA SER A 24 -10.16 -3.82 26.23
C SER A 24 -8.78 -4.02 26.91
N GLY A 25 -7.75 -4.24 26.11
CA GLY A 25 -6.39 -4.55 26.56
C GLY A 25 -6.20 -6.00 27.05
N ARG A 26 -7.20 -6.86 26.89
CA ARG A 26 -7.16 -8.29 27.23
C ARG A 26 -7.42 -9.15 26.00
N ALA A 27 -7.26 -10.46 26.13
CA ALA A 27 -7.58 -11.40 25.06
C ALA A 27 -9.11 -11.67 25.00
N GLY A 28 -9.65 -11.66 23.79
CA GLY A 28 -11.06 -11.96 23.55
C GLY A 28 -11.45 -13.40 23.96
N CYS A 29 -10.51 -14.35 23.90
CA CYS A 29 -10.74 -15.73 24.33
C CYS A 29 -11.09 -15.85 25.82
N ASP A 30 -10.71 -14.86 26.65
CA ASP A 30 -11.01 -14.84 28.09
C ASP A 30 -12.42 -14.30 28.40
N MET A 31 -13.14 -13.80 27.41
CA MET A 31 -14.53 -13.34 27.58
C MET A 31 -15.45 -14.51 27.97
N PRO A 32 -16.53 -14.27 28.71
CA PRO A 32 -17.50 -15.30 29.04
C PRO A 32 -18.17 -15.88 27.81
N ASP A 33 -18.66 -17.12 27.93
CA ASP A 33 -19.44 -17.73 26.85
C ASP A 33 -20.79 -17.04 26.69
N LYS A 34 -21.16 -16.79 25.43
CA LYS A 34 -22.38 -16.07 25.07
C LYS A 34 -23.03 -16.72 23.84
N TYR A 35 -24.35 -16.76 23.83
CA TYR A 35 -25.12 -17.24 22.68
C TYR A 35 -25.50 -16.11 21.74
N CYS A 36 -25.53 -16.41 20.45
CA CYS A 36 -25.89 -15.46 19.42
C CYS A 36 -27.34 -14.96 19.61
N PRO A 37 -27.56 -13.66 19.68
CA PRO A 37 -28.92 -13.11 19.86
C PRO A 37 -29.76 -13.30 18.59
N VAL A 38 -29.17 -13.63 17.44
CA VAL A 38 -29.88 -13.80 16.16
C VAL A 38 -30.29 -15.25 15.94
N CYS A 39 -29.38 -16.22 16.12
CA CYS A 39 -29.63 -17.61 15.77
C CYS A 39 -29.49 -18.60 16.93
N GLY A 40 -29.13 -18.13 18.12
CA GLY A 40 -28.98 -18.97 19.31
C GLY A 40 -27.75 -19.89 19.35
N GLU A 41 -26.85 -19.80 18.35
CA GLU A 41 -25.60 -20.57 18.32
C GLU A 41 -24.61 -20.05 19.35
N LEU A 42 -23.72 -20.89 19.87
CA LEU A 42 -22.65 -20.43 20.73
C LEU A 42 -21.68 -19.53 19.96
N LEU A 43 -21.48 -18.31 20.42
CA LEU A 43 -20.54 -17.37 19.81
C LEU A 43 -19.10 -17.80 20.02
N LYS A 44 -18.30 -17.58 19.01
CA LYS A 44 -16.84 -17.63 19.12
C LYS A 44 -16.31 -16.31 19.66
N LYS A 45 -15.19 -16.41 20.40
CA LYS A 45 -14.50 -15.33 21.09
C LYS A 45 -13.10 -15.23 20.55
N ASP A 46 -12.71 -14.05 20.10
CA ASP A 46 -11.39 -13.83 19.52
C ASP A 46 -10.95 -12.37 19.68
N GLY A 47 -9.75 -12.09 19.22
CA GLY A 47 -9.19 -10.75 19.19
C GLY A 47 -8.32 -10.41 20.40
N PHE A 48 -7.42 -9.47 20.18
CA PHE A 48 -6.54 -8.91 21.19
C PHE A 48 -6.21 -7.48 20.80
N ASP A 49 -6.32 -6.54 21.74
CA ASP A 49 -5.87 -5.16 21.50
C ASP A 49 -4.35 -5.10 21.50
N ILE A 50 -3.81 -4.79 20.34
CA ILE A 50 -2.38 -4.52 20.18
C ILE A 50 -2.20 -2.99 20.30
N PRO A 51 -1.44 -2.50 21.29
CA PRO A 51 -1.16 -1.07 21.39
C PRO A 51 -0.55 -0.55 20.08
N PHE A 52 -1.07 0.57 19.57
CA PHE A 52 -0.61 1.14 18.30
C PHE A 52 0.89 1.48 18.33
N GLU A 53 1.40 1.80 19.50
CA GLU A 53 2.80 2.07 19.76
C GLU A 53 3.73 0.92 19.35
N THR A 54 3.25 -0.32 19.34
CA THR A 54 4.04 -1.48 18.88
C THR A 54 4.38 -1.40 17.40
N PHE A 55 3.55 -0.75 16.59
CA PHE A 55 3.79 -0.54 15.17
C PHE A 55 4.76 0.62 14.90
N LEU A 56 4.88 1.56 15.84
CA LEU A 56 5.76 2.72 15.71
C LEU A 56 7.23 2.40 16.08
N GLY A 57 7.52 1.18 16.52
CA GLY A 57 8.84 0.79 17.03
C GLY A 57 9.10 1.30 18.44
N PHE A 58 10.18 0.79 19.06
CA PHE A 58 10.53 1.10 20.46
C PHE A 58 10.82 2.57 20.73
N LYS A 59 11.15 3.35 19.68
CA LYS A 59 11.45 4.78 19.78
C LYS A 59 10.34 5.67 19.24
N GLY A 60 9.26 5.07 18.70
CA GLY A 60 8.19 5.82 18.05
C GLY A 60 8.61 6.52 16.75
N ASP A 61 9.65 6.03 16.09
CA ASP A 61 10.30 6.64 14.93
C ASP A 61 9.98 5.90 13.60
N LYS A 62 9.05 4.95 13.63
CA LYS A 62 8.63 4.20 12.45
C LYS A 62 7.15 4.41 12.18
N GLU A 63 6.81 4.73 10.93
CA GLU A 63 5.45 4.61 10.44
C GLU A 63 5.22 3.16 9.99
N PRO A 64 4.05 2.58 10.29
CA PRO A 64 3.72 1.25 9.82
C PRO A 64 3.41 1.25 8.33
N ASP A 65 3.97 0.30 7.59
CA ASP A 65 3.45 -0.09 6.27
C ASP A 65 2.26 -1.03 6.50
N ILE A 66 1.12 -0.71 5.90
CA ILE A 66 -0.12 -1.46 6.07
C ILE A 66 -0.48 -2.13 4.75
N ASP A 67 -0.35 -3.45 4.71
CA ASP A 67 -0.72 -4.28 3.57
C ASP A 67 -2.14 -4.81 3.74
N LEU A 68 -3.00 -4.53 2.76
CA LEU A 68 -4.39 -4.93 2.75
C LEU A 68 -4.68 -5.74 1.49
N ASN A 69 -5.18 -6.96 1.67
CA ASN A 69 -5.49 -7.87 0.58
C ASN A 69 -7.01 -7.93 0.35
N PHE A 70 -7.42 -7.67 -0.88
CA PHE A 70 -8.80 -7.74 -1.34
C PHE A 70 -8.90 -8.68 -2.54
N SER A 71 -10.11 -9.11 -2.89
CA SER A 71 -10.32 -9.74 -4.20
C SER A 71 -10.11 -8.69 -5.31
N GLY A 72 -9.61 -9.12 -6.46
CA GLY A 72 -9.26 -8.23 -7.57
C GLY A 72 -10.42 -7.34 -8.03
N GLU A 73 -11.66 -7.87 -8.00
CA GLU A 73 -12.86 -7.11 -8.35
C GLU A 73 -13.16 -5.93 -7.42
N TYR A 74 -12.73 -6.03 -6.15
CA TYR A 74 -13.03 -5.01 -5.14
C TYR A 74 -11.87 -4.04 -4.87
N GLN A 75 -10.68 -4.30 -5.40
CA GLN A 75 -9.51 -3.45 -5.18
C GLN A 75 -9.78 -1.97 -5.51
N SER A 76 -10.37 -1.69 -6.65
CA SER A 76 -10.67 -0.31 -7.07
C SER A 76 -11.71 0.38 -6.18
N LYS A 77 -12.65 -0.40 -5.62
CA LYS A 77 -13.63 0.11 -4.64
C LYS A 77 -12.95 0.40 -3.30
N ALA A 78 -12.04 -0.48 -2.86
CA ALA A 78 -11.25 -0.26 -1.66
C ALA A 78 -10.39 1.00 -1.77
N HIS A 79 -9.72 1.23 -2.91
CA HIS A 79 -8.98 2.47 -3.18
C HIS A 79 -9.86 3.72 -3.03
N LYS A 80 -11.06 3.73 -3.63
CA LYS A 80 -11.98 4.87 -3.49
C LYS A 80 -12.49 5.04 -2.08
N TYR A 81 -12.67 3.96 -1.34
CA TYR A 81 -13.19 4.00 0.02
C TYR A 81 -12.19 4.64 1.00
N THR A 82 -10.91 4.66 0.70
CA THR A 82 -9.92 5.39 1.51
C THR A 82 -10.26 6.89 1.64
N GLU A 83 -10.82 7.51 0.59
CA GLU A 83 -11.29 8.90 0.66
C GLU A 83 -12.47 9.08 1.62
N VAL A 84 -13.30 8.04 1.79
CA VAL A 84 -14.41 8.07 2.76
C VAL A 84 -13.89 8.00 4.18
N ILE A 85 -12.84 7.17 4.41
CA ILE A 85 -12.27 6.97 5.75
C ILE A 85 -11.44 8.18 6.18
N PHE A 86 -10.56 8.68 5.31
CA PHE A 86 -9.57 9.70 5.67
C PHE A 86 -9.96 11.13 5.25
N GLY A 87 -10.98 11.28 4.40
CA GLY A 87 -11.45 12.55 3.88
C GLY A 87 -11.05 12.79 2.43
N ALA A 88 -11.90 13.53 1.73
CA ALA A 88 -11.63 13.93 0.34
C ALA A 88 -10.37 14.81 0.26
N GLY A 89 -9.49 14.49 -0.68
CA GLY A 89 -8.23 15.20 -0.87
C GLY A 89 -7.13 14.83 0.13
N GLN A 90 -7.36 13.85 1.03
CA GLN A 90 -6.34 13.38 1.99
C GLN A 90 -5.68 12.07 1.55
N THR A 91 -6.11 11.46 0.46
CA THR A 91 -5.53 10.22 -0.07
C THR A 91 -5.14 10.39 -1.53
N PHE A 92 -3.99 9.88 -1.88
CA PHE A 92 -3.44 9.95 -3.24
C PHE A 92 -2.89 8.60 -3.67
N ARG A 93 -3.08 8.24 -4.93
CA ARG A 93 -2.39 7.09 -5.50
C ARG A 93 -0.89 7.34 -5.54
N ALA A 94 -0.11 6.33 -5.15
CA ALA A 94 1.33 6.41 -5.22
C ALA A 94 1.81 6.29 -6.66
N GLY A 95 2.79 7.09 -7.01
CA GLY A 95 3.51 7.01 -8.27
C GLY A 95 4.65 6.00 -8.21
N THR A 96 5.12 5.59 -9.38
CA THR A 96 6.34 4.81 -9.55
C THR A 96 7.25 5.48 -10.57
N ILE A 97 8.55 5.33 -10.37
CA ILE A 97 9.56 5.79 -11.33
C ILE A 97 10.27 4.56 -11.89
N ALA A 98 9.98 4.23 -13.13
CA ALA A 98 10.65 3.14 -13.81
C ALA A 98 12.02 3.61 -14.32
N THR A 99 13.07 2.92 -13.92
CA THR A 99 14.45 3.17 -14.35
C THR A 99 14.92 2.10 -15.33
N LEU A 100 15.99 2.40 -16.04
CA LEU A 100 16.59 1.48 -17.00
C LEU A 100 17.37 0.40 -16.25
N ALA A 101 16.94 -0.87 -16.38
CA ALA A 101 17.61 -2.02 -15.79
C ALA A 101 18.84 -2.45 -16.63
N ASP A 102 19.82 -3.09 -15.99
CA ASP A 102 21.08 -3.54 -16.63
C ASP A 102 20.87 -4.32 -17.92
N LYS A 103 19.99 -5.31 -17.91
CA LYS A 103 19.72 -6.14 -19.10
C LYS A 103 19.17 -5.33 -20.27
N THR A 104 18.28 -4.38 -19.98
CA THR A 104 17.68 -3.52 -20.99
C THR A 104 18.71 -2.52 -21.51
N ALA A 105 19.51 -1.93 -20.63
CA ALA A 105 20.60 -1.04 -21.00
C ALA A 105 21.63 -1.76 -21.88
N PHE A 106 22.00 -3.00 -21.54
CA PHE A 106 22.90 -3.83 -22.35
C PHE A 106 22.36 -4.04 -23.78
N GLY A 107 21.07 -4.39 -23.87
CA GLY A 107 20.41 -4.54 -25.18
C GLY A 107 20.48 -3.27 -26.01
N TYR A 108 20.17 -2.12 -25.43
CA TYR A 108 20.23 -0.83 -26.14
C TYR A 108 21.64 -0.47 -26.60
N VAL A 109 22.66 -0.62 -25.74
CA VAL A 109 24.05 -0.29 -26.08
C VAL A 109 24.56 -1.23 -27.17
N LYS A 110 24.27 -2.54 -27.05
CA LYS A 110 24.64 -3.52 -28.05
C LYS A 110 24.02 -3.21 -29.41
N ASN A 111 22.72 -3.01 -29.48
CA ASN A 111 21.98 -2.72 -30.71
C ASN A 111 22.47 -1.42 -31.35
N TYR A 112 22.72 -0.37 -30.54
CA TYR A 112 23.26 0.89 -31.04
C TYR A 112 24.55 0.72 -31.85
N TYR A 113 25.47 -0.13 -31.37
CA TYR A 113 26.71 -0.39 -32.07
C TYR A 113 26.54 -1.34 -33.26
N GLU A 114 25.67 -2.33 -33.15
CA GLU A 114 25.40 -3.28 -34.25
C GLU A 114 24.73 -2.56 -35.44
N GLU A 115 23.78 -1.69 -35.23
CA GLU A 115 23.15 -0.87 -36.28
C GLU A 115 24.13 0.04 -37.04
N ARG A 116 25.24 0.41 -36.40
CA ARG A 116 26.30 1.24 -36.96
C ARG A 116 27.48 0.43 -37.50
N GLY A 117 27.33 -0.90 -37.58
CA GLY A 117 28.38 -1.80 -38.05
C GLY A 117 29.64 -1.84 -37.18
N ASN A 118 29.56 -1.35 -35.94
CA ASN A 118 30.69 -1.20 -35.04
C ASN A 118 30.61 -2.20 -33.88
N LYS A 119 31.13 -3.38 -34.03
CA LYS A 119 31.16 -4.39 -32.97
C LYS A 119 32.10 -3.99 -31.84
N LYS A 120 31.56 -3.87 -30.64
CA LYS A 120 32.35 -3.63 -29.42
C LYS A 120 32.50 -4.91 -28.62
N ARG A 121 33.58 -4.99 -27.84
CA ARG A 121 33.80 -6.08 -26.87
C ARG A 121 32.76 -5.96 -25.73
N THR A 122 32.38 -7.07 -25.15
CA THR A 122 31.40 -7.12 -24.04
C THR A 122 31.82 -6.25 -22.86
N CYS A 123 33.12 -6.20 -22.53
CA CYS A 123 33.62 -5.34 -21.44
C CYS A 123 33.40 -3.85 -21.72
N GLU A 124 33.56 -3.39 -22.97
CA GLU A 124 33.27 -2.01 -23.33
C GLU A 124 31.77 -1.70 -23.32
N ILE A 125 30.95 -2.63 -23.78
CA ILE A 125 29.48 -2.53 -23.67
C ILE A 125 29.08 -2.40 -22.20
N ASN A 126 29.60 -3.26 -21.32
CA ASN A 126 29.30 -3.22 -19.88
C ASN A 126 29.72 -1.91 -19.22
N ARG A 127 30.90 -1.36 -19.61
CA ARG A 127 31.35 -0.06 -19.11
C ARG A 127 30.33 1.07 -19.41
N ILE A 128 29.78 1.06 -20.63
CA ILE A 128 28.77 2.04 -21.04
C ILE A 128 27.43 1.78 -20.35
N VAL A 129 27.02 0.52 -20.22
CA VAL A 129 25.82 0.09 -19.51
C VAL A 129 25.78 0.62 -18.08
N THR A 130 26.91 0.59 -17.37
CA THR A 130 27.01 1.13 -16.01
C THR A 130 26.58 2.60 -15.94
N GLY A 131 26.90 3.40 -16.97
CA GLY A 131 26.45 4.80 -17.04
C GLY A 131 25.01 5.00 -17.50
N CYS A 132 24.36 3.96 -18.05
CA CYS A 132 22.97 4.01 -18.52
C CYS A 132 21.98 3.42 -17.52
N THR A 133 22.45 2.55 -16.63
CA THR A 133 21.61 1.89 -15.62
C THR A 133 21.11 2.89 -14.59
N GLY A 134 19.85 2.75 -14.16
CA GLY A 134 19.23 3.60 -13.15
C GLY A 134 18.70 4.93 -13.69
N ILE A 135 18.91 5.25 -14.97
CA ILE A 135 18.34 6.44 -15.60
C ILE A 135 16.81 6.30 -15.67
N ARG A 136 16.09 7.34 -15.28
CA ARG A 136 14.63 7.38 -15.34
C ARG A 136 14.14 7.24 -16.78
N ARG A 137 13.24 6.29 -17.00
CA ARG A 137 12.64 6.00 -18.32
C ARG A 137 11.21 6.50 -18.43
N SER A 138 10.39 6.19 -17.44
CA SER A 138 8.98 6.55 -17.43
C SER A 138 8.48 6.65 -15.99
N THR A 139 7.28 7.21 -15.86
CA THR A 139 6.52 7.21 -14.62
C THR A 139 5.28 6.34 -14.78
N GLY A 140 4.79 5.80 -13.69
CA GLY A 140 3.60 4.96 -13.65
C GLY A 140 2.84 5.10 -12.35
N GLN A 141 1.84 4.24 -12.17
CA GLN A 141 1.10 4.09 -10.92
C GLN A 141 1.63 2.88 -10.17
N HIS A 142 1.73 3.00 -8.84
CA HIS A 142 1.90 1.82 -7.99
C HIS A 142 0.59 1.01 -8.01
N PRO A 143 0.64 -0.33 -8.14
CA PRO A 143 -0.58 -1.13 -8.29
C PRO A 143 -1.51 -1.08 -7.07
N GLY A 144 -0.98 -0.96 -5.87
CA GLY A 144 -1.72 -0.98 -4.61
C GLY A 144 -1.49 0.23 -3.71
N GLY A 145 -0.45 1.02 -3.97
CA GLY A 145 0.01 2.06 -3.06
C GLY A 145 -0.92 3.27 -2.97
N ILE A 146 -1.34 3.57 -1.76
CA ILE A 146 -2.08 4.78 -1.40
C ILE A 146 -1.29 5.54 -0.34
N ILE A 147 -1.09 6.82 -0.56
CA ILE A 147 -0.49 7.74 0.41
C ILE A 147 -1.60 8.45 1.15
N VAL A 148 -1.55 8.43 2.47
CA VAL A 148 -2.50 9.14 3.33
C VAL A 148 -1.80 10.34 3.97
N LEU A 149 -2.39 11.52 3.79
CA LEU A 149 -1.88 12.76 4.35
C LEU A 149 -2.38 12.96 5.80
N PRO A 150 -1.59 13.61 6.64
CA PRO A 150 -2.09 14.14 7.91
C PRO A 150 -3.26 15.11 7.67
N LEU A 151 -4.21 15.11 8.59
CA LEU A 151 -5.40 15.95 8.49
C LEU A 151 -5.02 17.44 8.43
N GLY A 152 -5.49 18.13 7.39
CA GLY A 152 -5.24 19.55 7.18
C GLY A 152 -3.97 19.88 6.39
N GLU A 153 -3.17 18.88 6.03
CA GLU A 153 -2.00 19.06 5.17
C GLU A 153 -2.35 18.88 3.69
N GLU A 154 -1.56 19.54 2.85
CA GLU A 154 -1.68 19.47 1.39
C GLU A 154 -0.59 18.58 0.80
N ILE A 155 -0.92 17.83 -0.25
CA ILE A 155 0.00 16.91 -0.93
C ILE A 155 1.27 17.63 -1.43
N ASN A 156 1.15 18.87 -1.87
CA ASN A 156 2.27 19.64 -2.40
C ASN A 156 3.33 20.00 -1.35
N SER A 157 3.02 19.85 -0.06
CA SER A 157 4.00 19.97 1.02
C SER A 157 4.96 18.78 1.08
N PHE A 158 4.58 17.63 0.49
CA PHE A 158 5.34 16.39 0.55
C PHE A 158 5.88 15.97 -0.82
N THR A 159 5.11 16.14 -1.88
CA THR A 159 5.47 15.70 -3.24
C THR A 159 4.70 16.50 -4.28
N PRO A 160 5.28 16.78 -5.45
CA PRO A 160 4.50 17.17 -6.61
C PRO A 160 3.53 16.05 -7.02
N VAL A 161 2.49 16.39 -7.72
CA VAL A 161 1.57 15.43 -8.33
C VAL A 161 1.71 15.42 -9.85
N GLN A 162 1.33 14.31 -10.49
CA GLN A 162 1.47 14.13 -11.92
C GLN A 162 0.37 13.25 -12.51
N HIS A 163 0.18 13.34 -13.80
CA HIS A 163 -0.49 12.32 -14.59
C HIS A 163 0.55 11.25 -14.98
N PRO A 164 0.41 9.98 -14.55
CA PRO A 164 1.39 8.95 -14.84
C PRO A 164 1.53 8.72 -16.34
N ALA A 165 2.75 8.42 -16.79
CA ALA A 165 3.12 8.28 -18.22
C ALA A 165 2.77 9.51 -19.10
N ASN A 166 2.57 10.69 -18.51
CA ASN A 166 2.09 11.91 -19.18
C ASN A 166 0.74 11.74 -19.89
N ASP A 167 -0.07 10.81 -19.43
CA ASP A 167 -1.41 10.58 -19.98
C ASP A 167 -2.42 11.58 -19.41
N MET A 168 -2.71 12.62 -20.19
CA MET A 168 -3.68 13.66 -19.83
C MET A 168 -5.13 13.27 -20.19
N THR A 169 -5.35 12.09 -20.74
CA THR A 169 -6.69 11.62 -21.13
C THR A 169 -7.46 11.01 -19.98
N THR A 170 -6.77 10.65 -18.90
CA THR A 170 -7.35 10.10 -17.68
C THR A 170 -7.31 11.12 -16.54
N ASP A 171 -8.32 11.09 -15.68
CA ASP A 171 -8.38 11.91 -14.46
C ASP A 171 -7.47 11.37 -13.34
N THR A 172 -6.65 10.37 -13.64
CA THR A 172 -5.78 9.75 -12.65
C THR A 172 -4.60 10.65 -12.30
N VAL A 173 -4.53 11.05 -11.05
CA VAL A 173 -3.41 11.82 -10.48
C VAL A 173 -2.67 10.95 -9.49
N THR A 174 -1.34 10.94 -9.57
CA THR A 174 -0.47 10.21 -8.64
C THR A 174 0.55 11.14 -8.02
N THR A 175 1.19 10.68 -6.95
CA THR A 175 2.39 11.33 -6.44
C THR A 175 3.50 11.26 -7.49
N HIS A 176 4.33 12.30 -7.58
CA HIS A 176 5.51 12.27 -8.46
C HIS A 176 6.64 11.48 -7.86
N PHE A 177 6.86 11.62 -6.55
CA PHE A 177 7.86 10.82 -5.86
C PHE A 177 7.44 9.35 -5.84
N ASP A 178 8.41 8.46 -6.03
CA ASP A 178 8.20 7.03 -6.02
C ASP A 178 7.71 6.56 -4.64
N TYR A 179 6.80 5.58 -4.63
CA TYR A 179 6.22 5.00 -3.40
C TYR A 179 7.27 4.62 -2.36
N HIS A 180 8.42 4.08 -2.78
CA HIS A 180 9.49 3.68 -1.88
C HIS A 180 10.40 4.83 -1.43
N SER A 181 10.34 5.95 -2.11
CA SER A 181 11.21 7.12 -1.87
C SER A 181 10.46 8.30 -1.26
N ILE A 182 9.13 8.24 -1.18
CA ILE A 182 8.33 9.28 -0.56
C ILE A 182 8.59 9.31 0.95
N ASP A 183 8.44 10.49 1.53
CA ASP A 183 8.75 10.77 2.93
C ASP A 183 8.19 9.70 3.88
N HIS A 184 9.06 9.28 4.81
CA HIS A 184 8.70 8.31 5.86
C HIS A 184 7.71 8.85 6.89
N ASN A 185 7.37 10.15 6.84
CA ASN A 185 6.36 10.78 7.71
C ASN A 185 4.93 10.61 7.21
N LEU A 186 4.70 9.87 6.13
CA LEU A 186 3.39 9.62 5.56
C LEU A 186 2.95 8.18 5.77
N LEU A 187 1.70 8.00 6.17
CA LEU A 187 1.08 6.68 6.23
C LEU A 187 0.92 6.14 4.81
N LYS A 188 1.41 4.93 4.60
CA LYS A 188 1.32 4.22 3.32
C LYS A 188 0.46 2.98 3.47
N LEU A 189 -0.52 2.85 2.58
CA LEU A 189 -1.34 1.65 2.48
C LEU A 189 -0.99 0.95 1.17
N ASP A 190 -0.75 -0.35 1.20
CA ASP A 190 -0.65 -1.17 0.00
C ASP A 190 -1.88 -2.04 -0.12
N ILE A 191 -2.82 -1.61 -0.97
CA ILE A 191 -4.11 -2.26 -1.19
C ILE A 191 -3.99 -3.14 -2.42
N LEU A 192 -3.75 -4.41 -2.20
CA LEU A 192 -3.52 -5.40 -3.24
C LEU A 192 -4.80 -6.15 -3.61
N GLY A 193 -4.96 -6.43 -4.89
CA GLY A 193 -6.00 -7.30 -5.41
C GLY A 193 -5.42 -8.67 -5.73
N HIS A 194 -6.06 -9.74 -5.25
CA HIS A 194 -5.71 -11.11 -5.58
C HIS A 194 -6.84 -11.75 -6.37
N ASP A 195 -6.47 -12.57 -7.34
CA ASP A 195 -7.39 -13.48 -8.01
C ASP A 195 -7.54 -14.71 -7.11
N ASP A 196 -8.78 -15.04 -6.74
CA ASP A 196 -9.13 -16.22 -5.94
C ASP A 196 -9.12 -17.49 -6.80
#